data_45e3339de3f5cb99c8ff3e920e1968c1
#
_entry.id   45e3339de3f5cb99c8ff3e920e1968c1
#
_cell.length_a   1.000
_cell.length_b   1.000
_cell.length_c   1.000
_cell.angle_alpha   90.00
_cell.angle_beta   90.00
_cell.angle_gamma   90.00
#
_symmetry.space_group_name_H-M   'P 1'
#
loop_
_entity.id
_entity.type
_entity.pdbx_description
1 polymer ?
#
loop_
_entity_poly.entity_id
_entity_poly.type
_entity_poly.pdbx_seq_one_letter_code
_entity_poly.pdbx_strand_id
1 'polypeptide(L)'
;MASEVTMKIFVINLASSPDRLSFVGNQLKGMEFDYERIDAIDGRLLTRKEVRANVARVHCYCANKRGLTPGEIGCSLSHIKAYRKIIKDNLPYACVLEDDVVIDSSRFRKVIEYIEGCLNKEADCPKVFLMSNFAGTRRNKDSIEVERNPPNVWCADGYVLTRSAAQLVVLANFPVVSVSDVWNRWRDNLGLEIYRVHPIAITQNKVDFSSDIGSRADKSSKLIWLVRVYFINHILSFIDMVMCVLKGQKRFEQNK
;
A
#
# COMPACT_ATOMS: atom_id res chain seq x y z
N MET A 1 -28.92 12.39 13.77
CA MET A 1 -27.91 13.14 13.02
C MET A 1 -26.71 12.22 12.94
N ALA A 2 -26.41 11.66 11.75
CA ALA A 2 -25.17 10.92 11.56
C ALA A 2 -24.02 11.94 11.73
N SER A 3 -23.06 11.67 12.62
CA SER A 3 -21.84 12.46 12.72
C SER A 3 -21.17 12.42 11.34
N GLU A 4 -20.93 13.59 10.78
CA GLU A 4 -20.17 13.73 9.54
C GLU A 4 -18.78 13.11 9.80
N VAL A 5 -18.50 11.97 9.18
CA VAL A 5 -17.22 11.28 9.34
C VAL A 5 -16.22 12.07 8.53
N THR A 6 -15.45 12.92 9.16
CA THR A 6 -14.36 13.66 8.51
C THR A 6 -13.21 12.70 8.20
N MET A 7 -12.65 12.80 6.98
CA MET A 7 -11.52 11.99 6.53
C MET A 7 -10.34 12.07 7.51
N LYS A 8 -9.99 10.92 8.10
CA LYS A 8 -8.76 10.83 8.90
C LYS A 8 -7.56 10.74 7.96
N ILE A 9 -6.56 11.59 8.18
CA ILE A 9 -5.32 11.61 7.40
C ILE A 9 -4.18 11.06 8.26
N PHE A 10 -3.46 10.08 7.74
CA PHE A 10 -2.24 9.55 8.31
C PHE A 10 -1.05 9.94 7.45
N VAL A 11 0.02 10.43 8.08
CA VAL A 11 1.30 10.72 7.42
C VAL A 11 2.35 9.72 7.92
N ILE A 12 2.85 8.90 7.02
CA ILE A 12 3.95 7.95 7.33
C ILE A 12 5.26 8.72 7.28
N ASN A 13 6.00 8.75 8.40
CA ASN A 13 7.24 9.50 8.50
C ASN A 13 8.25 8.81 9.44
N LEU A 14 9.51 8.75 9.03
CA LEU A 14 10.62 8.32 9.88
C LEU A 14 10.93 9.36 10.96
N ALA A 15 11.20 8.90 12.19
CA ALA A 15 11.58 9.79 13.28
C ALA A 15 12.86 10.58 12.99
N SER A 16 13.74 10.04 12.14
CA SER A 16 14.97 10.68 11.68
C SER A 16 14.76 11.79 10.65
N SER A 17 13.54 11.99 10.15
CA SER A 17 13.23 12.94 9.07
C SER A 17 12.15 13.96 9.49
N PRO A 18 12.40 14.77 10.56
CA PRO A 18 11.40 15.73 11.07
C PRO A 18 11.10 16.86 10.05
N ASP A 19 12.06 17.23 9.21
CA ASP A 19 11.89 18.27 8.20
C ASP A 19 10.86 17.85 7.14
N ARG A 20 10.85 16.57 6.73
CA ARG A 20 9.86 16.00 5.81
C ARG A 20 8.46 16.03 6.42
N LEU A 21 8.34 15.65 7.70
CA LEU A 21 7.06 15.76 8.41
C LEU A 21 6.57 17.20 8.48
N SER A 22 7.46 18.14 8.78
CA SER A 22 7.12 19.56 8.80
C SER A 22 6.69 20.07 7.44
N PHE A 23 7.34 19.62 6.38
CA PHE A 23 7.01 19.98 5.01
C PHE A 23 5.58 19.57 4.64
N VAL A 24 5.20 18.30 4.83
CA VAL A 24 3.83 17.82 4.55
C VAL A 24 2.82 18.40 5.52
N GLY A 25 3.19 18.47 6.81
CA GLY A 25 2.32 19.02 7.85
C GLY A 25 1.93 20.48 7.62
N ASN A 26 2.85 21.32 7.13
CA ASN A 26 2.56 22.71 6.79
C ASN A 26 1.59 22.83 5.62
N GLN A 27 1.71 21.97 4.61
CA GLN A 27 0.78 21.92 3.46
C GLN A 27 -0.64 21.57 3.95
N LEU A 28 -0.78 20.51 4.77
CA LEU A 28 -2.06 20.08 5.31
C LEU A 28 -2.70 21.16 6.21
N LYS A 29 -1.92 21.73 7.12
CA LYS A 29 -2.40 22.83 8.00
C LYS A 29 -2.83 24.06 7.21
N GLY A 30 -2.10 24.42 6.15
CA GLY A 30 -2.49 25.54 5.27
C GLY A 30 -3.82 25.31 4.55
N MET A 31 -4.30 24.07 4.48
CA MET A 31 -5.59 23.66 3.94
C MET A 31 -6.60 23.30 5.04
N GLU A 32 -6.28 23.53 6.32
CA GLU A 32 -7.13 23.21 7.49
C GLU A 32 -7.44 21.71 7.61
N PHE A 33 -6.50 20.84 7.23
CA PHE A 33 -6.58 19.41 7.47
C PHE A 33 -5.74 19.01 8.69
N ASP A 34 -6.36 18.30 9.62
CA ASP A 34 -5.66 17.62 10.70
C ASP A 34 -5.08 16.30 10.19
N TYR A 35 -3.91 15.93 10.72
CA TYR A 35 -3.28 14.65 10.43
C TYR A 35 -2.69 14.00 11.67
N GLU A 36 -2.53 12.71 11.62
CA GLU A 36 -1.84 11.92 12.63
C GLU A 36 -0.60 11.27 12.01
N ARG A 37 0.54 11.40 12.70
CA ARG A 37 1.79 10.78 12.26
C ARG A 37 1.76 9.27 12.54
N ILE A 38 2.07 8.47 11.53
CA ILE A 38 2.45 7.07 11.67
C ILE A 38 3.97 7.01 11.73
N ASP A 39 4.49 6.59 12.87
CA ASP A 39 5.92 6.39 13.07
C ASP A 39 6.41 5.25 12.19
N ALA A 40 7.13 5.61 11.13
CA ALA A 40 7.59 4.68 10.09
C ALA A 40 8.70 3.77 10.63
N ILE A 41 8.84 2.61 10.03
CA ILE A 41 9.85 1.61 10.36
C ILE A 41 11.06 1.79 9.45
N ASP A 42 12.21 2.12 10.03
CA ASP A 42 13.47 2.09 9.28
C ASP A 42 13.95 0.64 9.12
N GLY A 43 13.75 0.10 7.94
CA GLY A 43 14.13 -1.28 7.64
C GLY A 43 15.63 -1.55 7.72
N ARG A 44 16.47 -0.50 7.68
CA ARG A 44 17.94 -0.60 7.83
C ARG A 44 18.35 -0.91 9.26
N LEU A 45 17.50 -0.56 10.22
CA LEU A 45 17.73 -0.77 11.66
C LEU A 45 17.15 -2.10 12.15
N LEU A 46 16.40 -2.83 11.31
CA LEU A 46 15.82 -4.12 11.70
C LEU A 46 16.91 -5.18 11.90
N THR A 47 16.86 -5.84 13.04
CA THR A 47 17.69 -7.01 13.33
C THR A 47 17.32 -8.21 12.43
N ARG A 48 18.24 -9.14 12.28
CA ARG A 48 17.96 -10.40 11.54
C ARG A 48 16.75 -11.16 12.12
N LYS A 49 16.52 -11.08 13.44
CA LYS A 49 15.40 -11.71 14.13
C LYS A 49 14.07 -11.04 13.72
N GLU A 50 14.04 -9.72 13.73
CA GLU A 50 12.85 -8.94 13.31
C GLU A 50 12.53 -9.14 11.83
N VAL A 51 13.53 -9.14 10.96
CA VAL A 51 13.31 -9.46 9.53
C VAL A 51 12.74 -10.87 9.36
N ARG A 52 13.23 -11.86 10.11
CA ARG A 52 12.67 -13.24 10.05
C ARG A 52 11.22 -13.32 10.55
N ALA A 53 10.86 -12.53 11.56
CA ALA A 53 9.52 -12.50 12.12
C ALA A 53 8.51 -11.75 11.24
N ASN A 54 8.96 -10.73 10.50
CA ASN A 54 8.09 -9.81 9.79
C ASN A 54 8.11 -9.98 8.26
N VAL A 55 8.99 -10.83 7.69
CA VAL A 55 9.12 -11.01 6.23
C VAL A 55 9.03 -12.48 5.86
N ALA A 56 8.06 -12.82 5.02
CA ALA A 56 7.90 -14.16 4.44
C ALA A 56 8.89 -14.36 3.28
N ARG A 57 10.17 -14.55 3.59
CA ARG A 57 11.29 -14.48 2.66
C ARG A 57 11.13 -15.33 1.39
N VAL A 58 10.59 -16.54 1.52
CA VAL A 58 10.36 -17.45 0.39
C VAL A 58 9.28 -16.86 -0.53
N HIS A 59 8.12 -16.51 0.04
CA HIS A 59 7.02 -15.92 -0.70
C HIS A 59 7.41 -14.57 -1.32
N CYS A 60 8.19 -13.76 -0.58
CA CYS A 60 8.73 -12.50 -1.06
C CYS A 60 9.59 -12.70 -2.33
N TYR A 61 10.46 -13.72 -2.32
CA TYR A 61 11.31 -14.04 -3.49
C TYR A 61 10.48 -14.50 -4.69
N CYS A 62 9.49 -15.35 -4.46
CA CYS A 62 8.56 -15.80 -5.51
C CYS A 62 7.77 -14.63 -6.10
N ALA A 63 7.27 -13.77 -5.24
CA ALA A 63 6.41 -12.64 -5.61
C ALA A 63 7.14 -11.57 -6.41
N ASN A 64 8.39 -11.25 -6.05
CA ASN A 64 9.16 -10.13 -6.62
C ASN A 64 10.33 -10.61 -7.51
N LYS A 65 10.56 -11.92 -7.60
CA LYS A 65 11.71 -12.56 -8.29
C LYS A 65 13.07 -12.10 -7.74
N ARG A 66 13.08 -11.52 -6.56
CA ARG A 66 14.25 -11.06 -5.79
C ARG A 66 13.89 -10.88 -4.32
N GLY A 67 14.88 -10.73 -3.45
CA GLY A 67 14.68 -10.22 -2.10
C GLY A 67 14.24 -8.75 -2.11
N LEU A 68 13.58 -8.31 -1.06
CA LEU A 68 13.33 -6.89 -0.81
C LEU A 68 14.54 -6.25 -0.15
N THR A 69 14.82 -5.01 -0.49
CA THR A 69 15.83 -4.19 0.20
C THR A 69 15.33 -3.83 1.62
N PRO A 70 16.23 -3.48 2.54
CA PRO A 70 15.82 -3.01 3.86
C PRO A 70 14.82 -1.83 3.80
N GLY A 71 15.03 -0.86 2.90
CA GLY A 71 14.10 0.26 2.70
C GLY A 71 12.73 -0.19 2.23
N GLU A 72 12.64 -1.13 1.28
CA GLU A 72 11.37 -1.69 0.81
C GLU A 72 10.63 -2.47 1.93
N ILE A 73 11.37 -3.19 2.78
CA ILE A 73 10.80 -3.86 3.95
C ILE A 73 10.24 -2.83 4.93
N GLY A 74 11.01 -1.80 5.26
CA GLY A 74 10.59 -0.72 6.16
C GLY A 74 9.37 0.02 5.65
N CYS A 75 9.35 0.39 4.36
CA CYS A 75 8.20 1.01 3.71
C CYS A 75 6.96 0.12 3.82
N SER A 76 7.05 -1.16 3.42
CA SER A 76 5.91 -2.09 3.48
C SER A 76 5.39 -2.28 4.91
N LEU A 77 6.26 -2.40 5.90
CA LEU A 77 5.87 -2.51 7.32
C LEU A 77 5.22 -1.22 7.84
N SER A 78 5.66 -0.06 7.36
CA SER A 78 5.09 1.24 7.73
C SER A 78 3.66 1.40 7.20
N HIS A 79 3.40 1.02 5.96
CA HIS A 79 2.04 0.97 5.40
C HIS A 79 1.15 -0.03 6.14
N ILE A 80 1.66 -1.23 6.45
CA ILE A 80 0.93 -2.22 7.28
C ILE A 80 0.59 -1.64 8.65
N LYS A 81 1.49 -0.86 9.26
CA LYS A 81 1.23 -0.17 10.54
C LYS A 81 0.07 0.84 10.41
N ALA A 82 0.03 1.62 9.31
CA ALA A 82 -1.09 2.51 9.02
C ALA A 82 -2.41 1.74 8.84
N TYR A 83 -2.41 0.65 8.08
CA TYR A 83 -3.59 -0.20 7.89
C TYR A 83 -4.10 -0.81 9.20
N ARG A 84 -3.20 -1.31 10.04
CA ARG A 84 -3.56 -1.83 11.38
C ARG A 84 -4.16 -0.74 12.27
N LYS A 85 -3.70 0.51 12.14
CA LYS A 85 -4.28 1.65 12.85
C LYS A 85 -5.71 1.91 12.38
N ILE A 86 -5.96 1.95 11.07
CA ILE A 86 -7.31 2.08 10.49
C ILE A 86 -8.26 0.99 11.03
N ILE A 87 -7.79 -0.25 11.06
CA ILE A 87 -8.57 -1.40 11.56
C ILE A 87 -8.84 -1.27 13.07
N LYS A 88 -7.81 -0.97 13.85
CA LYS A 88 -7.88 -0.84 15.32
C LYS A 88 -8.82 0.28 15.75
N ASP A 89 -8.74 1.43 15.08
CA ASP A 89 -9.55 2.60 15.40
C ASP A 89 -10.96 2.53 14.79
N ASN A 90 -11.26 1.39 14.13
CA ASN A 90 -12.55 1.13 13.49
C ASN A 90 -12.98 2.22 12.49
N LEU A 91 -12.01 2.85 11.80
CA LEU A 91 -12.29 3.88 10.81
C LEU A 91 -12.90 3.23 9.56
N PRO A 92 -13.98 3.74 8.99
CA PRO A 92 -14.56 3.18 7.77
C PRO A 92 -13.61 3.31 6.58
N TYR A 93 -12.86 4.40 6.53
CA TYR A 93 -11.80 4.69 5.55
C TYR A 93 -10.80 5.70 6.14
N ALA A 94 -9.65 5.83 5.50
CA ALA A 94 -8.65 6.86 5.83
C ALA A 94 -7.79 7.22 4.61
N CYS A 95 -7.25 8.43 4.63
CA CYS A 95 -6.20 8.87 3.73
C CYS A 95 -4.83 8.51 4.31
N VAL A 96 -3.94 7.98 3.48
CA VAL A 96 -2.54 7.68 3.85
C VAL A 96 -1.62 8.42 2.89
N LEU A 97 -0.69 9.18 3.45
CA LEU A 97 0.31 9.98 2.73
C LEU A 97 1.72 9.57 3.17
N GLU A 98 2.68 9.57 2.25
CA GLU A 98 4.11 9.58 2.56
C GLU A 98 4.57 11.01 2.88
N ASP A 99 5.72 11.16 3.52
CA ASP A 99 6.22 12.44 4.03
C ASP A 99 6.98 13.28 3.00
N ASP A 100 7.11 12.78 1.76
CA ASP A 100 7.78 13.47 0.65
C ASP A 100 6.83 13.92 -0.46
N VAL A 101 5.55 14.07 -0.14
CA VAL A 101 4.54 14.49 -1.12
C VAL A 101 4.39 16.00 -1.22
N VAL A 102 4.17 16.48 -2.44
CA VAL A 102 3.68 17.83 -2.74
C VAL A 102 2.19 17.74 -3.00
N ILE A 103 1.41 18.52 -2.27
CA ILE A 103 -0.06 18.52 -2.32
C ILE A 103 -0.54 19.74 -3.10
N ASP A 104 -1.32 19.53 -4.16
CA ASP A 104 -2.00 20.62 -4.86
C ASP A 104 -3.20 21.09 -4.03
N SER A 105 -3.06 22.21 -3.34
CA SER A 105 -4.06 22.75 -2.41
C SER A 105 -5.41 23.04 -3.07
N SER A 106 -5.40 23.40 -4.36
CA SER A 106 -6.61 23.72 -5.12
C SER A 106 -7.45 22.47 -5.45
N ARG A 107 -6.80 21.32 -5.56
CA ARG A 107 -7.38 20.05 -5.98
C ARG A 107 -7.65 19.09 -4.83
N PHE A 108 -6.75 19.04 -3.85
CA PHE A 108 -6.78 18.05 -2.78
C PHE A 108 -8.10 18.03 -2.02
N ARG A 109 -8.59 19.20 -1.57
CA ARG A 109 -9.86 19.29 -0.86
C ARG A 109 -11.03 18.74 -1.69
N LYS A 110 -11.14 19.16 -2.95
CA LYS A 110 -12.21 18.70 -3.86
C LYS A 110 -12.15 17.17 -4.08
N VAL A 111 -10.93 16.63 -4.22
CA VAL A 111 -10.72 15.19 -4.40
C VAL A 111 -11.10 14.42 -3.14
N ILE A 112 -10.72 14.90 -1.95
CA ILE A 112 -11.12 14.27 -0.67
C ILE A 112 -12.64 14.29 -0.51
N GLU A 113 -13.29 15.41 -0.69
CA GLU A 113 -14.76 15.55 -0.61
C GLU A 113 -15.49 14.62 -1.59
N TYR A 114 -14.98 14.51 -2.81
CA TYR A 114 -15.52 13.57 -3.80
C TYR A 114 -15.41 12.12 -3.35
N ILE A 115 -14.23 11.72 -2.86
CA ILE A 115 -13.97 10.36 -2.37
C ILE A 115 -14.87 10.04 -1.17
N GLU A 116 -15.03 10.97 -0.22
CA GLU A 116 -15.94 10.82 0.93
C GLU A 116 -17.39 10.61 0.45
N GLY A 117 -17.83 11.40 -0.53
CA GLY A 117 -19.16 11.24 -1.13
C GLY A 117 -19.38 9.87 -1.77
N CYS A 118 -18.33 9.25 -2.35
CA CYS A 118 -18.37 7.90 -2.87
C CYS A 118 -18.39 6.84 -1.76
N LEU A 119 -17.58 7.03 -0.71
CA LEU A 119 -17.38 6.04 0.36
C LEU A 119 -18.50 6.02 1.40
N ASN A 120 -19.17 7.14 1.67
CA ASN A 120 -20.31 7.21 2.58
C ASN A 120 -21.46 6.28 2.18
N LYS A 121 -21.51 5.89 0.89
CA LYS A 121 -22.53 4.97 0.35
C LYS A 121 -22.10 3.51 0.36
N GLU A 122 -20.78 3.24 0.36
CA GLU A 122 -20.21 1.91 0.09
C GLU A 122 -18.91 1.64 0.88
N ALA A 123 -18.83 2.09 2.13
CA ALA A 123 -17.61 1.97 2.95
C ALA A 123 -17.20 0.51 3.25
N ASP A 124 -18.12 -0.44 3.16
CA ASP A 124 -17.82 -1.86 3.43
C ASP A 124 -17.17 -2.60 2.25
N CYS A 125 -17.16 -1.99 1.04
CA CYS A 125 -16.47 -2.56 -0.10
C CYS A 125 -14.96 -2.29 -0.05
N PRO A 126 -14.10 -3.24 -0.45
CA PRO A 126 -12.64 -3.07 -0.43
C PRO A 126 -12.17 -2.16 -1.57
N LYS A 127 -12.11 -0.86 -1.31
CA LYS A 127 -11.77 0.18 -2.29
C LYS A 127 -10.50 0.93 -1.94
N VAL A 128 -9.75 1.30 -2.98
CA VAL A 128 -8.56 2.16 -2.89
C VAL A 128 -8.65 3.26 -3.95
N PHE A 129 -8.48 4.51 -3.55
CA PHE A 129 -8.45 5.67 -4.42
C PHE A 129 -7.03 6.24 -4.44
N LEU A 130 -6.37 6.14 -5.59
CA LEU A 130 -5.01 6.64 -5.80
C LEU A 130 -5.07 8.07 -6.29
N MET A 131 -4.39 8.98 -5.58
CA MET A 131 -4.40 10.43 -5.83
C MET A 131 -3.11 10.94 -6.45
N SER A 132 -2.11 10.06 -6.62
CA SER A 132 -0.78 10.41 -7.10
C SER A 132 -0.56 10.17 -8.58
N ASN A 133 0.56 10.73 -9.09
CA ASN A 133 0.88 10.75 -10.51
C ASN A 133 1.44 9.41 -11.00
N PHE A 134 0.81 8.91 -12.05
CA PHE A 134 1.36 7.84 -12.88
C PHE A 134 1.92 8.45 -14.18
N ALA A 135 3.13 8.07 -14.55
CA ALA A 135 3.75 8.52 -15.79
C ALA A 135 2.78 8.33 -16.98
N GLY A 136 2.43 9.41 -17.65
CA GLY A 136 1.69 9.38 -18.91
C GLY A 136 0.26 9.92 -18.91
N THR A 137 -0.32 10.31 -17.78
CA THR A 137 -1.72 10.81 -17.75
C THR A 137 -1.82 12.22 -17.20
N ARG A 138 -1.40 13.21 -17.98
CA ARG A 138 -1.81 14.61 -17.76
C ARG A 138 -3.20 14.82 -18.37
N ARG A 139 -4.25 14.59 -17.60
CA ARG A 139 -5.57 15.14 -17.94
C ARG A 139 -5.77 16.41 -17.12
N ASN A 140 -5.56 17.56 -17.76
CA ASN A 140 -5.90 18.85 -17.19
C ASN A 140 -7.40 19.07 -17.38
N LYS A 141 -8.22 18.59 -16.44
CA LYS A 141 -9.65 18.85 -16.41
C LYS A 141 -10.03 19.45 -15.07
N ASP A 142 -10.94 20.40 -15.07
CA ASP A 142 -11.47 21.02 -13.87
C ASP A 142 -12.48 20.12 -13.13
N SER A 143 -13.02 19.12 -13.82
CA SER A 143 -13.94 18.11 -13.27
C SER A 143 -13.21 16.90 -12.74
N ILE A 144 -13.68 16.35 -11.61
CA ILE A 144 -13.15 15.09 -11.06
C ILE A 144 -13.65 13.93 -11.93
N GLU A 145 -12.69 13.16 -12.43
CA GLU A 145 -12.93 11.90 -13.14
C GLU A 145 -12.24 10.76 -12.39
N VAL A 146 -12.90 9.60 -12.37
CA VAL A 146 -12.39 8.41 -11.69
C VAL A 146 -12.33 7.26 -12.68
N GLU A 147 -11.16 6.68 -12.84
CA GLU A 147 -10.94 5.49 -13.64
C GLU A 147 -10.93 4.26 -12.74
N ARG A 148 -11.90 3.35 -12.91
CA ARG A 148 -11.99 2.11 -12.13
C ARG A 148 -11.08 1.05 -12.71
N ASN A 149 -10.31 0.39 -11.85
CA ASN A 149 -9.42 -0.72 -12.17
C ASN A 149 -8.47 -0.46 -13.36
N PRO A 150 -7.74 0.68 -13.38
CA PRO A 150 -6.82 0.99 -14.46
C PRO A 150 -5.75 -0.10 -14.61
N PRO A 151 -5.26 -0.35 -15.84
CA PRO A 151 -4.37 -1.50 -16.12
C PRO A 151 -3.01 -1.40 -15.42
N ASN A 152 -2.45 -0.20 -15.28
CA ASN A 152 -1.13 0.03 -14.72
C ASN A 152 -1.24 0.98 -13.53
N VAL A 153 -1.13 0.44 -12.31
CA VAL A 153 -1.23 1.20 -11.06
C VAL A 153 -0.04 0.90 -10.16
N TRP A 154 0.67 1.96 -9.84
CA TRP A 154 1.86 1.98 -8.99
C TRP A 154 1.74 3.18 -8.06
N CYS A 155 2.73 3.39 -7.20
CA CYS A 155 2.85 4.44 -6.20
C CYS A 155 1.90 4.29 -5.03
N ALA A 156 2.46 4.43 -3.85
CA ALA A 156 1.74 4.41 -2.58
C ALA A 156 1.98 5.70 -1.78
N ASP A 157 2.40 6.77 -2.45
CA ASP A 157 2.74 8.07 -1.87
C ASP A 157 1.51 8.85 -1.37
N GLY A 158 0.31 8.61 -1.97
CA GLY A 158 -0.92 9.23 -1.49
C GLY A 158 -2.18 8.54 -2.00
N TYR A 159 -2.98 8.01 -1.08
CA TYR A 159 -4.21 7.29 -1.40
C TYR A 159 -5.21 7.29 -0.25
N VAL A 160 -6.47 7.02 -0.57
CA VAL A 160 -7.53 6.72 0.40
C VAL A 160 -7.90 5.25 0.27
N LEU A 161 -8.08 4.55 1.39
CA LEU A 161 -8.55 3.17 1.37
C LEU A 161 -9.60 2.91 2.43
N THR A 162 -10.50 1.96 2.16
CA THR A 162 -11.50 1.48 3.11
C THR A 162 -10.88 0.54 4.13
N ARG A 163 -11.51 0.39 5.29
CA ARG A 163 -11.11 -0.58 6.31
C ARG A 163 -11.08 -2.02 5.78
N SER A 164 -12.05 -2.40 4.97
CA SER A 164 -12.09 -3.72 4.33
C SER A 164 -10.90 -3.93 3.39
N ALA A 165 -10.48 -2.92 2.62
CA ALA A 165 -9.26 -2.98 1.82
C ALA A 165 -8.01 -3.12 2.70
N ALA A 166 -7.92 -2.34 3.78
CA ALA A 166 -6.82 -2.43 4.74
C ALA A 166 -6.71 -3.84 5.36
N GLN A 167 -7.82 -4.45 5.74
CA GLN A 167 -7.88 -5.82 6.27
C GLN A 167 -7.35 -6.84 5.26
N LEU A 168 -7.80 -6.78 4.01
CA LEU A 168 -7.36 -7.69 2.96
C LEU A 168 -5.86 -7.55 2.67
N VAL A 169 -5.35 -6.31 2.58
CA VAL A 169 -3.92 -6.08 2.33
C VAL A 169 -3.07 -6.55 3.52
N VAL A 170 -3.48 -6.30 4.77
CA VAL A 170 -2.77 -6.82 5.95
C VAL A 170 -2.73 -8.34 5.93
N LEU A 171 -3.85 -9.00 5.63
CA LEU A 171 -3.92 -10.46 5.56
C LEU A 171 -2.99 -11.03 4.47
N ALA A 172 -2.90 -10.37 3.32
CA ALA A 172 -2.13 -10.85 2.17
C ALA A 172 -0.64 -10.47 2.22
N ASN A 173 -0.28 -9.37 2.88
CA ASN A 173 1.08 -8.83 2.90
C ASN A 173 1.73 -8.81 4.29
N PHE A 174 1.18 -9.51 5.27
CA PHE A 174 1.84 -9.68 6.56
C PHE A 174 1.84 -11.16 7.00
N PRO A 175 3.03 -11.76 7.26
CA PRO A 175 4.38 -11.17 7.11
C PRO A 175 4.65 -10.66 5.69
N VAL A 176 5.50 -9.61 5.55
CA VAL A 176 5.73 -8.93 4.26
C VAL A 176 6.11 -9.90 3.16
N VAL A 177 5.36 -9.86 2.08
CA VAL A 177 5.55 -10.65 0.85
C VAL A 177 5.99 -9.76 -0.30
N SER A 178 5.53 -8.50 -0.33
CA SER A 178 5.76 -7.59 -1.45
C SER A 178 5.91 -6.15 -1.00
N VAL A 179 6.35 -5.30 -1.92
CA VAL A 179 6.36 -3.84 -1.73
C VAL A 179 4.94 -3.28 -1.57
N SER A 180 4.81 -2.06 -1.03
CA SER A 180 3.52 -1.45 -0.70
C SER A 180 2.70 -1.01 -1.91
N ASP A 181 3.32 -0.82 -3.06
CA ASP A 181 2.73 -0.22 -4.26
C ASP A 181 2.28 -1.22 -5.35
N VAL A 182 2.13 -2.49 -5.04
CA VAL A 182 1.73 -3.54 -6.01
C VAL A 182 0.21 -3.65 -6.17
N TRP A 183 -0.46 -2.53 -6.38
CA TRP A 183 -1.91 -2.44 -6.47
C TRP A 183 -2.53 -3.38 -7.50
N ASN A 184 -1.88 -3.61 -8.64
CA ASN A 184 -2.34 -4.58 -9.66
C ASN A 184 -2.49 -5.98 -9.07
N ARG A 185 -1.49 -6.45 -8.28
CA ARG A 185 -1.53 -7.77 -7.66
C ARG A 185 -2.68 -7.89 -6.66
N TRP A 186 -2.89 -6.86 -5.85
CA TRP A 186 -3.97 -6.88 -4.86
C TRP A 186 -5.34 -6.79 -5.49
N ARG A 187 -5.50 -6.00 -6.56
CA ARG A 187 -6.70 -6.02 -7.39
C ARG A 187 -6.98 -7.44 -7.91
N ASP A 188 -5.99 -8.05 -8.57
CA ASP A 188 -6.17 -9.31 -9.29
C ASP A 188 -6.33 -10.50 -8.34
N ASN A 189 -5.67 -10.49 -7.17
CA ASN A 189 -5.67 -11.62 -6.23
C ASN A 189 -6.64 -11.46 -5.05
N LEU A 190 -6.99 -10.24 -4.66
CA LEU A 190 -7.81 -9.97 -3.47
C LEU A 190 -9.18 -9.38 -3.83
N GLY A 191 -9.43 -9.06 -5.09
CA GLY A 191 -10.66 -8.42 -5.51
C GLY A 191 -10.80 -6.97 -5.02
N LEU A 192 -9.67 -6.27 -4.76
CA LEU A 192 -9.71 -4.85 -4.45
C LEU A 192 -10.18 -4.05 -5.66
N GLU A 193 -11.09 -3.13 -5.43
CA GLU A 193 -11.43 -2.12 -6.42
C GLU A 193 -10.45 -0.96 -6.33
N ILE A 194 -9.65 -0.76 -7.38
CA ILE A 194 -8.68 0.32 -7.46
C ILE A 194 -9.24 1.43 -8.32
N TYR A 195 -9.21 2.63 -7.82
CA TYR A 195 -9.65 3.84 -8.51
C TYR A 195 -8.48 4.81 -8.67
N ARG A 196 -8.27 5.29 -9.90
CA ARG A 196 -7.36 6.41 -10.16
C ARG A 196 -8.18 7.68 -10.25
N VAL A 197 -7.83 8.69 -9.46
CA VAL A 197 -8.55 9.96 -9.39
C VAL A 197 -7.85 11.03 -10.22
N HIS A 198 -8.60 11.76 -11.01
CA HIS A 198 -8.16 12.93 -11.78
C HIS A 198 -9.02 14.13 -11.42
N PRO A 199 -8.46 15.34 -11.39
CA PRO A 199 -7.03 15.67 -11.59
C PRO A 199 -6.17 15.14 -10.44
N ILE A 200 -4.89 14.91 -10.75
CA ILE A 200 -3.90 14.48 -9.77
C ILE A 200 -3.76 15.55 -8.70
N ALA A 201 -3.91 15.16 -7.44
CA ALA A 201 -3.82 16.05 -6.29
C ALA A 201 -2.49 15.95 -5.54
N ILE A 202 -1.70 14.90 -5.80
CA ILE A 202 -0.47 14.59 -5.08
C ILE A 202 0.63 14.25 -6.07
N THR A 203 1.83 14.79 -5.84
CA THR A 203 3.05 14.44 -6.57
C THR A 203 4.20 14.22 -5.59
N GLN A 204 5.17 13.40 -5.96
CA GLN A 204 6.35 13.16 -5.13
C GLN A 204 7.36 14.30 -5.28
N ASN A 205 7.88 14.81 -4.16
CA ASN A 205 8.95 15.80 -4.14
C ASN A 205 10.32 15.12 -4.36
N LYS A 206 10.74 15.02 -5.61
CA LYS A 206 12.03 14.43 -5.99
C LYS A 206 13.18 15.42 -6.00
N VAL A 207 12.90 16.70 -5.85
CA VAL A 207 13.91 17.77 -5.93
C VAL A 207 14.60 17.95 -4.58
N ASP A 208 13.82 18.06 -3.52
CA ASP A 208 14.34 18.37 -2.18
C ASP A 208 14.65 17.12 -1.36
N PHE A 209 14.03 15.99 -1.68
CA PHE A 209 14.17 14.76 -0.90
C PHE A 209 14.66 13.58 -1.74
N SER A 210 15.76 12.96 -1.31
CA SER A 210 16.23 11.69 -1.88
C SER A 210 15.40 10.53 -1.36
N SER A 211 15.24 9.48 -2.20
CA SER A 211 14.53 8.26 -1.78
C SER A 211 15.31 7.50 -0.71
N ASP A 212 14.67 7.20 0.42
CA ASP A 212 15.23 6.37 1.50
C ASP A 212 15.21 4.86 1.17
N ILE A 213 14.53 4.44 0.10
CA ILE A 213 14.38 3.04 -0.28
C ILE A 213 15.69 2.42 -0.78
N GLY A 214 16.63 3.25 -1.26
CA GLY A 214 17.93 2.83 -1.75
C GLY A 214 17.92 2.24 -3.17
N SER A 215 19.10 1.85 -3.66
CA SER A 215 19.27 1.26 -5.00
C SER A 215 18.67 -0.16 -5.06
N ARG A 216 17.80 -0.41 -6.04
CA ARG A 216 17.17 -1.72 -6.30
C ARG A 216 18.09 -2.72 -7.02
N ALA A 217 19.36 -2.40 -7.21
CA ALA A 217 20.32 -3.24 -7.91
C ALA A 217 20.81 -4.40 -7.02
N ASP A 218 20.07 -5.50 -6.98
CA ASP A 218 20.57 -6.77 -6.45
C ASP A 218 21.34 -7.51 -7.58
N LYS A 219 22.66 -7.66 -7.38
CA LYS A 219 23.56 -8.41 -8.28
C LYS A 219 23.54 -9.90 -7.97
N SER A 220 22.40 -10.51 -7.67
CA SER A 220 22.34 -11.96 -7.60
C SER A 220 22.55 -12.56 -8.99
N SER A 221 23.48 -13.51 -9.15
CA SER A 221 23.72 -14.11 -10.46
C SER A 221 22.42 -14.74 -10.98
N LYS A 222 22.07 -14.48 -12.24
CA LYS A 222 20.86 -15.01 -12.90
C LYS A 222 20.73 -16.54 -12.74
N LEU A 223 21.87 -17.25 -12.67
CA LEU A 223 21.92 -18.70 -12.52
C LEU A 223 21.46 -19.16 -11.12
N ILE A 224 21.93 -18.52 -10.04
CA ILE A 224 21.50 -18.82 -8.66
C ILE A 224 20.01 -18.51 -8.50
N TRP A 225 19.55 -17.45 -9.14
CA TRP A 225 18.15 -17.08 -9.19
C TRP A 225 17.29 -18.15 -9.88
N LEU A 226 17.68 -18.64 -11.08
CA LEU A 226 16.96 -19.65 -11.82
C LEU A 226 16.83 -20.97 -11.05
N VAL A 227 17.92 -21.44 -10.42
CA VAL A 227 17.93 -22.68 -9.64
C VAL A 227 17.02 -22.53 -8.40
N ARG A 228 17.09 -21.40 -7.69
CA ARG A 228 16.25 -21.15 -6.51
C ARG A 228 14.77 -21.03 -6.85
N VAL A 229 14.43 -20.31 -7.93
CA VAL A 229 13.03 -20.15 -8.37
C VAL A 229 12.46 -21.49 -8.84
N TYR A 230 13.22 -22.28 -9.59
CA TYR A 230 12.79 -23.60 -10.03
C TYR A 230 12.48 -24.51 -8.83
N PHE A 231 13.40 -24.59 -7.87
CA PHE A 231 13.24 -25.42 -6.67
C PHE A 231 12.08 -24.97 -5.79
N ILE A 232 11.92 -23.65 -5.60
CA ILE A 232 10.83 -23.06 -4.79
C ILE A 232 9.48 -23.26 -5.46
N ASN A 233 9.37 -23.08 -6.77
CA ASN A 233 8.13 -23.32 -7.51
C ASN A 233 7.69 -24.78 -7.44
N HIS A 234 8.62 -25.73 -7.51
CA HIS A 234 8.29 -27.14 -7.32
C HIS A 234 7.80 -27.47 -5.91
N ILE A 235 8.45 -26.90 -4.88
CA ILE A 235 7.99 -27.07 -3.49
C ILE A 235 6.60 -26.46 -3.29
N LEU A 236 6.35 -25.25 -3.79
CA LEU A 236 5.05 -24.60 -3.67
C LEU A 236 3.96 -25.36 -4.43
N SER A 237 4.22 -25.81 -5.66
CA SER A 237 3.29 -26.67 -6.41
C SER A 237 3.00 -27.99 -5.67
N PHE A 238 4.00 -28.58 -5.02
CA PHE A 238 3.79 -29.75 -4.20
C PHE A 238 2.92 -29.46 -2.98
N ILE A 239 3.16 -28.36 -2.28
CA ILE A 239 2.34 -27.92 -1.15
C ILE A 239 0.91 -27.63 -1.60
N ASP A 240 0.70 -26.94 -2.71
CA ASP A 240 -0.61 -26.65 -3.27
C ASP A 240 -1.35 -27.93 -3.66
N MET A 241 -0.65 -28.91 -4.23
CA MET A 241 -1.21 -30.21 -4.55
C MET A 241 -1.65 -30.94 -3.28
N VAL A 242 -0.80 -30.98 -2.24
CA VAL A 242 -1.12 -31.59 -0.94
C VAL A 242 -2.32 -30.90 -0.28
N MET A 243 -2.35 -29.57 -0.29
CA MET A 243 -3.48 -28.79 0.25
C MET A 243 -4.77 -29.03 -0.51
N CYS A 244 -4.71 -29.20 -1.82
CA CYS A 244 -5.85 -29.52 -2.67
C CYS A 244 -6.42 -30.93 -2.33
N VAL A 245 -5.55 -31.91 -2.15
CA VAL A 245 -5.92 -33.27 -1.75
C VAL A 245 -6.57 -33.26 -0.35
N LEU A 246 -5.98 -32.57 0.63
CA LEU A 246 -6.52 -32.47 1.99
C LEU A 246 -7.88 -31.73 2.03
N LYS A 247 -8.06 -30.68 1.21
CA LYS A 247 -9.36 -30.01 1.07
C LYS A 247 -10.40 -30.91 0.39
N GLY A 248 -9.98 -31.71 -0.57
CA GLY A 248 -10.84 -32.71 -1.24
C GLY A 248 -11.32 -33.78 -0.27
N GLN A 249 -10.44 -34.30 0.59
CA GLN A 249 -10.81 -35.28 1.62
C GLN A 249 -11.81 -34.71 2.65
N LYS A 250 -11.60 -33.50 3.15
CA LYS A 250 -12.56 -32.86 4.07
C LYS A 250 -13.95 -32.64 3.46
N ARG A 251 -14.04 -32.36 2.16
CA ARG A 251 -15.34 -32.26 1.46
C ARG A 251 -16.03 -33.61 1.33
N PHE A 252 -15.27 -34.69 1.20
CA PHE A 252 -15.81 -36.05 1.11
C PHE A 252 -16.36 -36.55 2.43
N GLU A 253 -15.74 -36.17 3.58
CA GLU A 253 -16.18 -36.51 4.93
C GLU A 253 -17.41 -35.69 5.38
N GLN A 254 -17.62 -34.49 4.87
CA GLN A 254 -18.79 -33.66 5.17
C GLN A 254 -20.05 -34.04 4.39
N ASN A 255 -19.92 -34.85 3.32
CA ASN A 255 -21.00 -35.31 2.49
C ASN A 255 -21.39 -36.79 2.75
N LYS A 256 -20.88 -37.39 3.81
CA LYS A 256 -21.33 -38.70 4.40
C LYS A 256 -22.10 -38.45 5.67
#